data_372a99386954d45a9a4c497493191d93
#
_entry.id   372a99386954d45a9a4c497493191d93
#
_cell.length_a   1.000
_cell.length_b   1.000
_cell.length_c   1.000
_cell.angle_alpha   90.00
_cell.angle_beta   90.00
_cell.angle_gamma   90.00
#
_symmetry.space_group_name_H-M   'P 1'
#
loop_
_entity.id
_entity.type
_entity.pdbx_description
1 polymer ?
#
loop_
_entity_poly.entity_id
_entity_poly.type
_entity_poly.pdbx_seq_one_letter_code
_entity_poly.pdbx_strand_id
1 'polypeptide(L)'
;LFVEFINEPSQFPDDISGMVNYINRLYKAVRSTGCKKLTFYNVSQNFGVAPAIRKSKVQGSTHAWYPGALNNGYSLQGNGLLFVDRYEQMMDPELKGKAKIVYEFDSTDNSLGYMYPAMVREFRRGGIQFATMFSYDMLRTAPTNLGWQTQYFNMVYTPSKAVSGMIAAEVMRRIPRGKYFGYYPENNVFGDFRVSYDERLSELNADDMFYYSNTTTTRPKNLQSLAHIAGVGSSPVVNYSRTGIF
;
A
#
# COMPACT_ATOMS: atom_id res chain seq x y z
N LEU A 1 3.87 8.87 -15.80
CA LEU A 1 2.45 8.63 -15.60
C LEU A 1 1.74 9.92 -15.19
N PHE A 2 2.14 10.60 -14.11
CA PHE A 2 1.54 11.83 -13.58
C PHE A 2 2.62 12.75 -13.01
N VAL A 3 2.23 13.96 -12.61
CA VAL A 3 3.07 14.94 -11.90
C VAL A 3 2.41 15.24 -10.56
N GLU A 4 3.12 15.02 -9.50
CA GLU A 4 2.83 15.55 -8.18
C GLU A 4 3.60 16.85 -7.99
N PHE A 5 2.97 17.89 -7.48
CA PHE A 5 3.59 19.21 -7.43
C PHE A 5 4.61 19.33 -6.30
N ILE A 6 4.35 18.69 -5.18
CA ILE A 6 5.13 18.82 -3.96
C ILE A 6 4.93 17.57 -3.10
N ASN A 7 6.01 17.07 -2.52
CA ASN A 7 5.93 15.95 -1.57
C ASN A 7 5.66 16.47 -0.17
N GLU A 8 4.68 15.89 0.51
CA GLU A 8 4.32 16.11 1.92
C GLU A 8 4.42 17.58 2.38
N PRO A 9 3.69 18.50 1.76
CA PRO A 9 3.78 19.92 2.12
C PRO A 9 3.31 20.13 3.55
N SER A 10 4.15 20.81 4.35
CA SER A 10 3.86 21.19 5.74
C SER A 10 3.45 22.64 5.92
N GLN A 11 3.59 23.45 4.86
CA GLN A 11 3.21 24.88 4.85
C GLN A 11 2.22 25.14 3.73
N PHE A 12 1.12 25.77 4.06
CA PHE A 12 0.04 26.10 3.12
C PHE A 12 -0.63 27.42 3.51
N PRO A 13 -1.34 28.09 2.57
CA PRO A 13 -2.24 29.20 2.91
C PRO A 13 -3.29 28.79 3.94
N ASP A 14 -3.58 29.68 4.86
CA ASP A 14 -4.50 29.43 5.99
C ASP A 14 -5.97 29.28 5.55
N ASP A 15 -6.32 29.78 4.36
CA ASP A 15 -7.68 29.74 3.85
C ASP A 15 -7.81 28.92 2.56
N ILE A 16 -9.00 28.39 2.34
CA ILE A 16 -9.30 27.54 1.16
C ILE A 16 -9.11 28.31 -0.16
N SER A 17 -9.42 29.58 -0.22
CA SER A 17 -9.28 30.39 -1.45
C SER A 17 -7.81 30.59 -1.80
N GLY A 18 -6.99 30.95 -0.82
CA GLY A 18 -5.54 31.03 -0.95
C GLY A 18 -4.93 29.70 -1.41
N MET A 19 -5.40 28.60 -0.81
CA MET A 19 -4.95 27.25 -1.18
C MET A 19 -5.33 26.87 -2.61
N VAL A 20 -6.55 27.18 -3.07
CA VAL A 20 -6.98 26.99 -4.47
C VAL A 20 -6.09 27.78 -5.42
N ASN A 21 -5.81 29.05 -5.08
CA ASN A 21 -4.92 29.90 -5.87
C ASN A 21 -3.51 29.34 -5.97
N TYR A 22 -2.97 28.88 -4.85
CA TYR A 22 -1.65 28.24 -4.79
C TYR A 22 -1.58 27.01 -5.69
N ILE A 23 -2.50 26.05 -5.52
CA ILE A 23 -2.55 24.84 -6.33
C ILE A 23 -2.70 25.17 -7.83
N ASN A 24 -3.56 26.15 -8.17
CA ASN A 24 -3.78 26.56 -9.56
C ASN A 24 -2.56 27.27 -10.17
N ARG A 25 -1.75 27.95 -9.38
CA ARG A 25 -0.48 28.53 -9.85
C ARG A 25 0.52 27.42 -10.21
N LEU A 26 0.66 26.40 -9.35
CA LEU A 26 1.49 25.23 -9.64
C LEU A 26 1.01 24.49 -10.89
N TYR A 27 -0.30 24.28 -11.01
CA TYR A 27 -0.91 23.71 -12.21
C TYR A 27 -0.53 24.50 -13.47
N LYS A 28 -0.68 25.82 -13.45
CA LYS A 28 -0.33 26.69 -14.58
C LYS A 28 1.15 26.59 -14.92
N ALA A 29 2.03 26.58 -13.93
CA ALA A 29 3.47 26.44 -14.12
C ALA A 29 3.82 25.12 -14.83
N VAL A 30 3.23 24.01 -14.43
CA VAL A 30 3.42 22.72 -15.12
C VAL A 30 2.86 22.78 -16.56
N ARG A 31 1.68 23.37 -16.77
CA ARG A 31 1.09 23.47 -18.11
C ARG A 31 1.88 24.40 -19.06
N SER A 32 2.53 25.44 -18.54
CA SER A 32 3.35 26.33 -19.36
C SER A 32 4.60 25.67 -19.95
N THR A 33 5.05 24.54 -19.41
CA THR A 33 6.13 23.72 -19.98
C THR A 33 5.67 22.83 -21.16
N GLY A 34 4.39 22.86 -21.54
CA GLY A 34 3.80 21.95 -22.52
C GLY A 34 3.44 20.56 -21.94
N CYS A 35 3.67 20.31 -20.66
CA CYS A 35 3.36 19.04 -20.01
C CYS A 35 1.85 18.78 -19.99
N LYS A 36 1.42 17.64 -20.56
CA LYS A 36 0.01 17.19 -20.62
C LYS A 36 -0.31 16.09 -19.62
N LYS A 37 0.64 15.66 -18.79
CA LYS A 37 0.40 14.61 -17.80
C LYS A 37 -0.64 15.03 -16.77
N LEU A 38 -1.32 14.06 -16.17
CA LEU A 38 -2.22 14.31 -15.05
C LEU A 38 -1.44 14.95 -13.90
N THR A 39 -2.07 15.86 -13.18
CA THR A 39 -1.45 16.58 -12.07
C THR A 39 -2.20 16.29 -10.78
N PHE A 40 -1.46 16.07 -9.72
CA PHE A 40 -1.94 15.70 -8.41
C PHE A 40 -1.39 16.64 -7.35
N TYR A 41 -2.13 16.76 -6.25
CA TYR A 41 -1.68 17.47 -5.07
C TYR A 41 -1.65 16.51 -3.87
N ASN A 42 -0.59 16.61 -3.07
CA ASN A 42 -0.36 15.74 -1.92
C ASN A 42 -1.17 16.22 -0.70
N VAL A 43 -1.86 15.27 -0.05
CA VAL A 43 -2.68 15.53 1.15
C VAL A 43 -2.11 14.91 2.43
N SER A 44 -0.97 14.20 2.35
CA SER A 44 -0.49 13.33 3.43
C SER A 44 -0.27 14.03 4.77
N GLN A 45 0.12 15.30 4.75
CA GLN A 45 0.37 16.08 5.97
C GLN A 45 -0.81 16.97 6.38
N ASN A 46 -1.78 17.19 5.50
CA ASN A 46 -2.96 18.00 5.81
C ASN A 46 -4.18 17.60 4.97
N PHE A 47 -5.04 16.78 5.53
CA PHE A 47 -6.29 16.38 4.87
C PHE A 47 -7.31 17.53 4.76
N GLY A 48 -7.17 18.60 5.54
CA GLY A 48 -8.00 19.80 5.44
C GLY A 48 -7.90 20.52 4.10
N VAL A 49 -6.93 20.15 3.25
CA VAL A 49 -6.77 20.69 1.89
C VAL A 49 -7.74 20.08 0.86
N ALA A 50 -8.47 19.03 1.20
CA ALA A 50 -9.38 18.34 0.28
C ALA A 50 -10.39 19.26 -0.41
N PRO A 51 -11.05 20.23 0.27
CA PRO A 51 -11.94 21.20 -0.38
C PRO A 51 -11.24 22.07 -1.42
N ALA A 52 -9.96 22.40 -1.21
CA ALA A 52 -9.18 23.17 -2.17
C ALA A 52 -8.81 22.32 -3.40
N ILE A 53 -8.48 21.05 -3.22
CA ILE A 53 -8.26 20.11 -4.32
C ILE A 53 -9.51 19.99 -5.17
N ARG A 54 -10.68 19.83 -4.56
CA ARG A 54 -11.96 19.78 -5.27
C ARG A 54 -12.17 20.98 -6.19
N LYS A 55 -11.92 22.18 -5.68
CA LYS A 55 -12.13 23.45 -6.38
C LYS A 55 -11.01 23.81 -7.37
N SER A 56 -9.87 23.14 -7.29
CA SER A 56 -8.71 23.42 -8.13
C SER A 56 -8.73 22.66 -9.45
N LYS A 57 -7.77 22.98 -10.34
CA LYS A 57 -7.61 22.38 -11.67
C LYS A 57 -6.87 21.05 -11.68
N VAL A 58 -6.36 20.56 -10.53
CA VAL A 58 -5.69 19.25 -10.48
C VAL A 58 -6.68 18.11 -10.67
N GLN A 59 -6.21 17.02 -11.24
CA GLN A 59 -7.04 15.86 -11.55
C GLN A 59 -7.17 14.88 -10.37
N GLY A 60 -6.31 15.00 -9.36
CA GLY A 60 -6.35 14.06 -8.25
C GLY A 60 -5.55 14.48 -7.04
N SER A 61 -5.54 13.58 -6.06
CA SER A 61 -4.77 13.68 -4.83
C SER A 61 -3.84 12.48 -4.68
N THR A 62 -2.70 12.72 -4.03
CA THR A 62 -1.77 11.69 -3.60
C THR A 62 -1.77 11.58 -2.09
N HIS A 63 -1.55 10.36 -1.60
CA HIS A 63 -1.59 10.00 -0.20
C HIS A 63 -0.35 9.19 0.15
N ALA A 64 0.20 9.40 1.35
CA ALA A 64 1.13 8.48 1.99
C ALA A 64 0.44 7.79 3.16
N TRP A 65 0.79 6.55 3.46
CA TRP A 65 0.19 5.88 4.59
C TRP A 65 1.10 4.87 5.29
N TYR A 66 1.25 5.09 6.58
CA TYR A 66 1.99 4.25 7.50
C TYR A 66 1.09 3.94 8.70
N PRO A 67 0.33 2.82 8.69
CA PRO A 67 -0.61 2.51 9.75
C PRO A 67 0.08 2.34 11.10
N GLY A 68 -0.52 2.88 12.17
CA GLY A 68 0.03 2.81 13.51
C GLY A 68 1.32 3.63 13.73
N ALA A 69 1.57 4.65 12.91
CA ALA A 69 2.79 5.46 12.92
C ALA A 69 4.09 4.66 12.68
N LEU A 70 4.00 3.63 11.83
CA LEU A 70 5.10 2.74 11.47
C LEU A 70 6.07 3.38 10.47
N ASN A 71 6.57 4.57 10.72
CA ASN A 71 7.37 5.32 9.76
C ASN A 71 8.68 5.90 10.34
N ASN A 72 8.98 5.72 11.62
CA ASN A 72 10.11 6.40 12.24
C ASN A 72 10.97 5.52 13.17
N GLY A 73 11.11 4.24 12.87
CA GLY A 73 11.93 3.34 13.67
C GLY A 73 11.30 2.94 15.01
N TYR A 74 10.00 3.05 15.12
CA TYR A 74 9.26 2.48 16.24
C TYR A 74 8.97 1.01 15.97
N SER A 75 9.42 0.12 16.82
CA SER A 75 8.98 -1.27 16.79
C SER A 75 7.50 -1.36 17.10
N LEU A 76 6.68 -1.76 16.12
CA LEU A 76 5.30 -2.10 16.40
C LEU A 76 5.25 -3.32 17.31
N GLN A 77 4.77 -3.10 18.52
CA GLN A 77 4.49 -4.19 19.44
C GLN A 77 3.04 -4.65 19.22
N GLY A 78 2.86 -5.96 18.94
CA GLY A 78 1.55 -6.54 18.78
C GLY A 78 0.98 -6.50 17.36
N ASN A 79 -0.35 -6.47 17.27
CA ASN A 79 -1.09 -6.71 16.05
C ASN A 79 -1.30 -5.44 15.21
N GLY A 80 -0.54 -5.30 14.11
CA GLY A 80 -0.63 -4.18 13.19
C GLY A 80 -1.95 -4.08 12.43
N LEU A 81 -2.71 -5.19 12.29
CA LEU A 81 -3.99 -5.19 11.58
C LEU A 81 -5.06 -4.31 12.27
N LEU A 82 -4.90 -4.05 13.57
CA LEU A 82 -5.77 -3.14 14.33
C LEU A 82 -5.75 -1.68 13.80
N PHE A 83 -4.73 -1.32 13.03
CA PHE A 83 -4.54 0.04 12.51
C PHE A 83 -4.87 0.16 11.02
N VAL A 84 -5.14 -0.95 10.33
CA VAL A 84 -5.26 -0.94 8.86
C VAL A 84 -6.57 -0.32 8.39
N ASP A 85 -7.71 -0.65 9.02
CA ASP A 85 -9.03 -0.20 8.57
C ASP A 85 -9.39 1.21 9.12
N ARG A 86 -8.42 2.13 9.14
CA ARG A 86 -8.53 3.46 9.76
C ARG A 86 -8.03 4.60 8.88
N TYR A 87 -7.94 4.39 7.56
CA TYR A 87 -7.52 5.45 6.64
C TYR A 87 -8.74 6.10 5.96
N GLU A 88 -9.66 6.59 6.77
CA GLU A 88 -10.93 7.16 6.31
C GLU A 88 -10.77 8.43 5.47
N GLN A 89 -9.66 9.14 5.61
CA GLN A 89 -9.33 10.35 4.86
C GLN A 89 -9.30 10.12 3.34
N MET A 90 -9.00 8.90 2.89
CA MET A 90 -9.10 8.55 1.47
C MET A 90 -10.54 8.59 0.94
N MET A 91 -11.52 8.52 1.83
CA MET A 91 -12.95 8.51 1.51
C MET A 91 -13.60 9.88 1.67
N ASP A 92 -12.81 10.93 1.91
CA ASP A 92 -13.33 12.29 2.06
C ASP A 92 -14.25 12.65 0.87
N PRO A 93 -15.51 13.07 1.13
CA PRO A 93 -16.46 13.46 0.08
C PRO A 93 -15.95 14.56 -0.84
N GLU A 94 -15.07 15.44 -0.35
CA GLU A 94 -14.45 16.50 -1.12
C GLU A 94 -13.51 15.96 -2.22
N LEU A 95 -13.02 14.73 -2.08
CA LEU A 95 -12.20 14.06 -3.09
C LEU A 95 -13.04 13.23 -4.07
N LYS A 96 -14.37 13.24 -3.97
CA LYS A 96 -15.25 12.53 -4.90
C LYS A 96 -15.07 13.05 -6.33
N GLY A 97 -14.87 12.11 -7.28
CA GLY A 97 -14.63 12.44 -8.70
C GLY A 97 -13.19 12.82 -9.03
N LYS A 98 -12.30 12.94 -8.05
CA LYS A 98 -10.86 13.10 -8.28
C LYS A 98 -10.19 11.72 -8.33
N ALA A 99 -9.13 11.60 -9.11
CA ALA A 99 -8.27 10.42 -9.07
C ALA A 99 -7.52 10.39 -7.73
N LYS A 100 -7.33 9.19 -7.18
CA LYS A 100 -6.63 9.01 -5.91
C LYS A 100 -5.53 7.98 -6.05
N ILE A 101 -4.35 8.31 -5.54
CA ILE A 101 -3.13 7.50 -5.61
C ILE A 101 -2.50 7.46 -4.21
N VAL A 102 -2.03 6.29 -3.81
CA VAL A 102 -1.09 6.16 -2.70
C VAL A 102 0.31 6.11 -3.30
N TYR A 103 1.07 7.21 -3.16
CA TYR A 103 2.38 7.31 -3.78
C TYR A 103 3.48 6.65 -2.94
N GLU A 104 3.23 6.50 -1.64
CA GLU A 104 4.10 5.73 -0.74
C GLU A 104 3.31 5.11 0.40
N PHE A 105 3.65 3.88 0.73
CA PHE A 105 3.14 3.18 1.90
C PHE A 105 4.10 2.07 2.32
N ASP A 106 4.15 1.77 3.59
CA ASP A 106 4.82 0.61 4.16
C ASP A 106 4.26 0.29 5.56
N SER A 107 4.58 -0.88 6.06
CA SER A 107 4.50 -1.28 7.46
C SER A 107 5.90 -1.34 8.04
N THR A 108 6.59 -0.22 8.10
CA THR A 108 8.05 -0.08 8.17
C THR A 108 8.68 -0.82 9.34
N ASP A 109 8.11 -0.70 10.52
CA ASP A 109 8.64 -1.31 11.74
C ASP A 109 8.20 -2.77 11.92
N ASN A 110 7.61 -3.34 10.87
CA ASN A 110 7.17 -4.72 10.84
C ASN A 110 7.87 -5.48 9.69
N SER A 111 8.85 -6.30 10.05
CA SER A 111 9.56 -7.14 9.07
C SER A 111 8.71 -8.27 8.50
N LEU A 112 7.47 -8.44 9.00
CA LEU A 112 6.60 -9.56 8.67
C LEU A 112 5.67 -9.23 7.50
N GLY A 113 5.44 -10.21 6.65
CA GLY A 113 4.70 -10.04 5.40
C GLY A 113 3.18 -10.16 5.51
N TYR A 114 2.52 -9.83 6.61
CA TYR A 114 1.07 -10.01 6.70
C TYR A 114 0.23 -8.75 6.44
N MET A 115 0.82 -7.57 6.49
CA MET A 115 0.06 -6.32 6.47
C MET A 115 -0.31 -5.83 5.08
N TYR A 116 0.54 -5.98 4.08
CA TYR A 116 0.36 -5.33 2.77
C TYR A 116 -0.97 -5.63 2.08
N PRO A 117 -1.44 -6.89 2.01
CA PRO A 117 -2.74 -7.16 1.39
C PRO A 117 -3.91 -6.51 2.12
N ALA A 118 -3.84 -6.43 3.46
CA ALA A 118 -4.84 -5.72 4.25
C ALA A 118 -4.82 -4.21 3.99
N MET A 119 -3.63 -3.60 3.91
CA MET A 119 -3.47 -2.18 3.56
C MET A 119 -4.06 -1.89 2.18
N VAL A 120 -3.75 -2.72 1.19
CA VAL A 120 -4.29 -2.54 -0.17
C VAL A 120 -5.79 -2.83 -0.24
N ARG A 121 -6.33 -3.72 0.58
CA ARG A 121 -7.79 -3.86 0.77
C ARG A 121 -8.43 -2.53 1.18
N GLU A 122 -7.84 -1.81 2.13
CA GLU A 122 -8.33 -0.49 2.56
C GLU A 122 -8.16 0.56 1.45
N PHE A 123 -7.07 0.52 0.69
CA PHE A 123 -6.91 1.37 -0.50
C PHE A 123 -8.02 1.14 -1.52
N ARG A 124 -8.39 -0.12 -1.77
CA ARG A 124 -9.51 -0.45 -2.67
C ARG A 124 -10.84 0.08 -2.14
N ARG A 125 -11.09 -0.01 -0.83
CA ARG A 125 -12.26 0.61 -0.19
C ARG A 125 -12.28 2.12 -0.43
N GLY A 126 -11.17 2.79 -0.25
CA GLY A 126 -10.99 4.23 -0.49
C GLY A 126 -11.05 4.65 -1.97
N GLY A 127 -11.15 3.69 -2.90
CA GLY A 127 -11.21 3.96 -4.35
C GLY A 127 -9.85 4.30 -4.98
N ILE A 128 -8.74 3.98 -4.33
CA ILE A 128 -7.39 4.17 -4.84
C ILE A 128 -7.20 3.40 -6.14
N GLN A 129 -6.60 4.06 -7.14
CA GLN A 129 -6.37 3.55 -8.48
C GLN A 129 -4.98 2.97 -8.67
N PHE A 130 -4.00 3.47 -7.91
CA PHE A 130 -2.61 3.09 -8.01
C PHE A 130 -1.93 3.26 -6.65
N ALA A 131 -1.05 2.34 -6.27
CA ALA A 131 -0.26 2.44 -5.04
C ALA A 131 1.18 1.97 -5.30
N THR A 132 2.14 2.65 -4.67
CA THR A 132 3.56 2.28 -4.69
C THR A 132 4.08 2.10 -3.27
N MET A 133 4.86 1.06 -3.09
CA MET A 133 5.54 0.80 -1.80
C MET A 133 6.75 1.71 -1.64
N PHE A 134 7.01 2.15 -0.44
CA PHE A 134 8.19 2.91 -0.06
C PHE A 134 9.02 2.10 0.96
N SER A 135 10.23 1.66 0.59
CA SER A 135 10.83 1.76 -0.72
C SER A 135 11.58 0.47 -1.06
N TYR A 136 11.74 0.19 -2.35
CA TYR A 136 12.57 -0.93 -2.78
C TYR A 136 14.04 -0.56 -2.71
N ASP A 137 14.81 -1.34 -1.97
CA ASP A 137 16.26 -1.23 -1.91
C ASP A 137 16.93 -2.23 -2.85
N MET A 138 17.83 -1.74 -3.68
CA MET A 138 18.64 -2.62 -4.51
C MET A 138 19.47 -3.58 -3.66
N LEU A 139 19.64 -4.81 -4.11
CA LEU A 139 20.37 -5.86 -3.39
C LEU A 139 21.74 -5.39 -2.84
N ARG A 140 22.46 -4.61 -3.64
CA ARG A 140 23.79 -4.11 -3.28
C ARG A 140 23.77 -3.13 -2.10
N THR A 141 22.74 -2.31 -1.98
CA THR A 141 22.64 -1.21 -1.01
C THR A 141 21.76 -1.53 0.19
N ALA A 142 20.90 -2.53 0.09
CA ALA A 142 19.98 -2.90 1.17
C ALA A 142 20.67 -3.12 2.53
N PRO A 143 21.81 -3.85 2.64
CA PRO A 143 22.46 -4.06 3.94
C PRO A 143 23.10 -2.81 4.53
N THR A 144 23.24 -1.74 3.76
CA THR A 144 23.85 -0.46 4.18
C THR A 144 22.86 0.70 4.18
N ASN A 145 21.58 0.43 4.01
CA ASN A 145 20.53 1.44 4.15
C ASN A 145 20.42 1.87 5.62
N LEU A 146 21.00 3.04 5.93
CA LEU A 146 21.08 3.56 7.30
C LEU A 146 20.05 4.67 7.57
N GLY A 147 19.41 5.21 6.56
CA GLY A 147 18.48 6.33 6.71
C GLY A 147 17.14 5.89 7.28
N TRP A 148 16.54 4.90 6.64
CA TRP A 148 15.23 4.36 7.00
C TRP A 148 15.30 2.83 7.06
N GLN A 149 16.07 2.33 8.01
CA GLN A 149 16.45 0.92 8.13
C GLN A 149 15.27 -0.05 8.16
N THR A 150 14.13 0.40 8.67
CA THR A 150 12.91 -0.41 8.79
C THR A 150 12.02 -0.33 7.55
N GLN A 151 12.29 0.60 6.64
CA GLN A 151 11.47 0.83 5.44
C GLN A 151 11.99 0.12 4.18
N TYR A 152 13.01 -0.68 4.27
CA TYR A 152 13.48 -1.35 3.08
C TYR A 152 12.64 -2.58 2.71
N PHE A 153 12.49 -2.76 1.41
CA PHE A 153 11.84 -3.87 0.77
C PHE A 153 12.79 -4.49 -0.24
N ASN A 154 13.10 -5.76 -0.07
CA ASN A 154 14.04 -6.46 -0.93
C ASN A 154 13.72 -7.96 -0.99
N MET A 155 13.85 -8.59 -2.18
CA MET A 155 13.55 -10.00 -2.37
C MET A 155 14.42 -10.94 -1.51
N VAL A 156 15.67 -10.57 -1.28
CA VAL A 156 16.64 -11.42 -0.54
C VAL A 156 16.55 -11.18 0.96
N TYR A 157 16.55 -9.91 1.38
CA TYR A 157 16.61 -9.57 2.81
C TYR A 157 15.23 -9.54 3.49
N THR A 158 14.17 -9.30 2.72
CA THR A 158 12.79 -9.29 3.24
C THR A 158 11.85 -10.13 2.38
N PRO A 159 12.13 -11.44 2.18
CA PRO A 159 11.34 -12.27 1.27
C PRO A 159 9.87 -12.36 1.66
N SER A 160 9.55 -12.37 2.94
CA SER A 160 8.16 -12.35 3.43
C SER A 160 7.42 -11.08 2.98
N LYS A 161 8.06 -9.91 3.09
CA LYS A 161 7.51 -8.64 2.56
C LYS A 161 7.35 -8.70 1.04
N ALA A 162 8.32 -9.27 0.34
CA ALA A 162 8.28 -9.37 -1.11
C ALA A 162 7.10 -10.21 -1.62
N VAL A 163 6.90 -11.39 -1.06
CA VAL A 163 5.73 -12.23 -1.40
C VAL A 163 4.43 -11.55 -0.98
N SER A 164 4.39 -10.91 0.19
CA SER A 164 3.22 -10.12 0.62
C SER A 164 2.91 -8.96 -0.34
N GLY A 165 3.94 -8.32 -0.89
CA GLY A 165 3.80 -7.30 -1.93
C GLY A 165 3.20 -7.86 -3.23
N MET A 166 3.59 -9.08 -3.64
CA MET A 166 2.98 -9.78 -4.78
C MET A 166 1.49 -10.05 -4.50
N ILE A 167 1.15 -10.53 -3.31
CA ILE A 167 -0.26 -10.75 -2.90
C ILE A 167 -1.03 -9.42 -2.91
N ALA A 168 -0.45 -8.35 -2.38
CA ALA A 168 -1.05 -7.01 -2.39
C ALA A 168 -1.30 -6.49 -3.83
N ALA A 169 -0.40 -6.78 -4.78
CA ALA A 169 -0.62 -6.46 -6.18
C ALA A 169 -1.83 -7.19 -6.76
N GLU A 170 -2.06 -8.46 -6.37
CA GLU A 170 -3.25 -9.20 -6.78
C GLU A 170 -4.54 -8.65 -6.10
N VAL A 171 -4.46 -8.18 -4.85
CA VAL A 171 -5.59 -7.45 -4.23
C VAL A 171 -5.95 -6.21 -5.07
N MET A 172 -4.94 -5.44 -5.52
CA MET A 172 -5.18 -4.26 -6.36
C MET A 172 -5.87 -4.62 -7.68
N ARG A 173 -5.51 -5.76 -8.30
CA ARG A 173 -6.09 -6.22 -9.57
C ARG A 173 -7.48 -6.83 -9.43
N ARG A 174 -7.70 -7.65 -8.39
CA ARG A 174 -8.89 -8.51 -8.25
C ARG A 174 -10.01 -7.88 -7.44
N ILE A 175 -9.69 -7.03 -6.45
CA ILE A 175 -10.72 -6.40 -5.62
C ILE A 175 -11.23 -5.12 -6.28
N PRO A 176 -12.54 -5.01 -6.55
CA PRO A 176 -13.14 -3.80 -7.12
C PRO A 176 -12.95 -2.58 -6.21
N ARG A 177 -12.81 -1.39 -6.81
CA ARG A 177 -12.79 -0.13 -6.07
C ARG A 177 -14.10 0.09 -5.33
N GLY A 178 -14.01 0.59 -4.11
CA GLY A 178 -15.16 0.82 -3.23
C GLY A 178 -15.67 -0.44 -2.52
N LYS A 179 -15.06 -1.62 -2.76
CA LYS A 179 -15.48 -2.85 -2.08
C LYS A 179 -15.08 -2.80 -0.61
N TYR A 180 -16.05 -3.02 0.26
CA TYR A 180 -15.88 -3.07 1.71
C TYR A 180 -16.06 -4.50 2.24
N PHE A 181 -15.24 -4.91 3.19
CA PHE A 181 -15.22 -6.24 3.79
C PHE A 181 -15.41 -6.22 5.32
N GLY A 182 -15.87 -5.10 5.89
CA GLY A 182 -15.91 -4.94 7.33
C GLY A 182 -14.58 -4.48 7.92
N TYR A 183 -14.49 -4.55 9.24
CA TYR A 183 -13.30 -4.20 10.01
C TYR A 183 -12.60 -5.46 10.55
N TYR A 184 -11.33 -5.30 10.91
CA TYR A 184 -10.61 -6.33 11.65
C TYR A 184 -11.34 -6.66 12.97
N PRO A 185 -11.51 -7.95 13.36
CA PRO A 185 -10.96 -9.16 12.73
C PRO A 185 -11.86 -9.82 11.67
N GLU A 186 -13.09 -9.36 11.43
CA GLU A 186 -14.04 -10.04 10.53
C GLU A 186 -13.55 -10.06 9.08
N ASN A 187 -12.70 -9.12 8.70
CA ASN A 187 -12.15 -8.99 7.35
C ASN A 187 -10.79 -9.69 7.14
N ASN A 188 -10.42 -10.62 8.02
CA ASN A 188 -9.20 -11.42 7.85
C ASN A 188 -9.20 -12.26 6.58
N VAL A 189 -10.39 -12.66 6.12
CA VAL A 189 -10.60 -13.34 4.83
C VAL A 189 -11.43 -12.43 3.94
N PHE A 190 -10.94 -12.17 2.73
CA PHE A 190 -11.60 -11.28 1.78
C PHE A 190 -11.37 -11.75 0.34
N GLY A 191 -12.36 -12.41 -0.24
CA GLY A 191 -12.24 -13.09 -1.54
C GLY A 191 -11.29 -14.27 -1.44
N ASP A 192 -10.29 -14.31 -2.32
CA ASP A 192 -9.25 -15.35 -2.34
C ASP A 192 -8.08 -15.06 -1.39
N PHE A 193 -8.17 -14.00 -0.62
CA PHE A 193 -7.08 -13.51 0.24
C PHE A 193 -7.36 -13.77 1.71
N ARG A 194 -6.28 -14.04 2.45
CA ARG A 194 -6.30 -14.17 3.91
C ARG A 194 -5.10 -13.45 4.51
N VAL A 195 -5.31 -12.81 5.66
CA VAL A 195 -4.26 -12.25 6.50
C VAL A 195 -4.40 -12.77 7.92
N SER A 196 -3.28 -13.03 8.59
CA SER A 196 -3.27 -13.53 9.97
C SER A 196 -2.08 -12.95 10.73
N TYR A 197 -2.37 -12.27 11.83
CA TYR A 197 -1.34 -11.80 12.75
C TYR A 197 -0.69 -12.96 13.50
N ASP A 198 -1.47 -13.90 14.00
CA ASP A 198 -0.96 -15.01 14.82
C ASP A 198 -0.03 -15.93 14.02
N GLU A 199 -0.36 -16.17 12.74
CA GLU A 199 0.47 -16.95 11.82
C GLU A 199 1.54 -16.07 11.11
N ARG A 200 1.52 -14.77 11.31
CA ARG A 200 2.39 -13.80 10.63
C ARG A 200 2.34 -13.93 9.11
N LEU A 201 1.15 -14.10 8.57
CA LEU A 201 0.93 -14.63 7.25
C LEU A 201 -0.03 -13.76 6.43
N SER A 202 0.28 -13.59 5.16
CA SER A 202 -0.68 -13.25 4.13
C SER A 202 -0.71 -14.34 3.06
N GLU A 203 -1.89 -14.64 2.54
CA GLU A 203 -2.11 -15.66 1.51
C GLU A 203 -2.99 -15.15 0.38
N LEU A 204 -2.71 -15.63 -0.81
CA LEU A 204 -3.62 -15.68 -1.95
C LEU A 204 -3.82 -17.16 -2.31
N ASN A 205 -5.07 -17.62 -2.27
CA ASN A 205 -5.45 -18.97 -2.65
C ASN A 205 -6.56 -18.92 -3.71
N ALA A 206 -6.16 -18.75 -4.97
CA ALA A 206 -7.02 -18.74 -6.14
C ALA A 206 -6.92 -20.07 -6.91
N ASP A 207 -7.70 -20.25 -7.96
CA ASP A 207 -7.72 -21.50 -8.73
C ASP A 207 -6.38 -21.79 -9.41
N ASP A 208 -5.70 -20.73 -9.89
CA ASP A 208 -4.44 -20.81 -10.65
C ASP A 208 -3.22 -20.29 -9.88
N MET A 209 -3.41 -19.69 -8.69
CA MET A 209 -2.35 -19.04 -7.89
C MET A 209 -2.41 -19.44 -6.43
N PHE A 210 -1.26 -19.76 -5.86
CA PHE A 210 -1.09 -19.99 -4.44
C PHE A 210 0.16 -19.27 -3.92
N TYR A 211 -0.06 -18.13 -3.25
CA TYR A 211 1.02 -17.33 -2.67
C TYR A 211 0.89 -17.27 -1.15
N TYR A 212 2.00 -17.36 -0.43
CA TYR A 212 2.03 -17.32 1.04
C TYR A 212 3.34 -16.68 1.55
N SER A 213 3.20 -15.73 2.44
CA SER A 213 4.32 -14.93 2.97
C SER A 213 5.04 -15.54 4.16
N ASN A 214 4.55 -16.66 4.68
CA ASN A 214 5.14 -17.46 5.77
C ASN A 214 4.66 -18.92 5.64
N THR A 215 5.23 -19.83 6.43
CA THR A 215 4.77 -21.22 6.52
C THR A 215 3.27 -21.30 6.74
N THR A 216 2.61 -22.16 5.97
CA THR A 216 1.16 -22.34 6.01
C THR A 216 0.76 -23.81 5.94
N THR A 217 -0.38 -24.14 6.53
CA THR A 217 -1.04 -25.45 6.40
C THR A 217 -2.20 -25.42 5.38
N THR A 218 -2.49 -24.26 4.79
CA THR A 218 -3.54 -24.10 3.79
C THR A 218 -3.23 -24.95 2.55
N ARG A 219 -4.21 -25.69 2.07
CA ARG A 219 -4.12 -26.40 0.79
C ARG A 219 -4.59 -25.50 -0.35
N PRO A 220 -3.92 -25.52 -1.50
CA PRO A 220 -4.42 -24.88 -2.71
C PRO A 220 -5.84 -25.34 -3.05
N LYS A 221 -6.69 -24.42 -3.51
CA LYS A 221 -8.07 -24.72 -3.91
C LYS A 221 -8.12 -25.78 -5.00
N ASN A 222 -7.22 -25.67 -5.99
CA ASN A 222 -7.17 -26.59 -7.12
C ASN A 222 -5.74 -26.86 -7.51
N LEU A 223 -5.23 -28.03 -7.11
CA LEU A 223 -3.85 -28.45 -7.45
C LEU A 223 -3.66 -28.72 -8.96
N GLN A 224 -4.72 -29.08 -9.68
CA GLN A 224 -4.62 -29.44 -11.11
C GLN A 224 -4.53 -28.21 -12.00
N SER A 225 -5.14 -27.10 -11.61
CA SER A 225 -5.09 -25.83 -12.35
C SER A 225 -4.02 -24.86 -11.84
N LEU A 226 -3.30 -25.23 -10.78
CA LEU A 226 -2.30 -24.37 -10.16
C LEU A 226 -1.12 -24.10 -11.10
N ALA A 227 -1.01 -22.84 -11.55
CA ALA A 227 0.01 -22.40 -12.49
C ALA A 227 1.12 -21.59 -11.82
N HIS A 228 0.82 -20.92 -10.71
CA HIS A 228 1.74 -20.01 -10.03
C HIS A 228 1.82 -20.28 -8.54
N ILE A 229 3.04 -20.50 -8.05
CA ILE A 229 3.35 -20.66 -6.63
C ILE A 229 4.44 -19.66 -6.26
N ALA A 230 4.25 -18.92 -5.18
CA ALA A 230 5.29 -18.12 -4.56
C ALA A 230 5.14 -18.19 -3.04
N GLY A 231 6.20 -18.50 -2.32
CA GLY A 231 6.09 -18.71 -0.88
C GLY A 231 7.37 -18.51 -0.12
N VAL A 232 7.21 -18.25 1.17
CA VAL A 232 8.27 -18.25 2.18
C VAL A 232 7.92 -19.31 3.21
N GLY A 233 8.87 -20.19 3.51
CA GLY A 233 8.63 -21.34 4.39
C GLY A 233 7.93 -22.51 3.70
N SER A 234 7.34 -23.40 4.48
CA SER A 234 6.72 -24.64 4.03
C SER A 234 5.22 -24.49 3.79
N SER A 235 4.69 -25.32 2.91
CA SER A 235 3.25 -25.49 2.67
C SER A 235 2.95 -26.95 2.32
N PRO A 236 1.66 -27.35 2.19
CA PRO A 236 1.31 -28.71 1.78
C PRO A 236 1.80 -29.12 0.40
N VAL A 237 2.19 -28.17 -0.45
CA VAL A 237 2.71 -28.43 -1.80
C VAL A 237 4.21 -28.20 -1.92
N VAL A 238 4.83 -27.48 -0.99
CA VAL A 238 6.27 -27.23 -0.95
C VAL A 238 6.74 -27.40 0.49
N ASN A 239 7.64 -28.33 0.71
CA ASN A 239 8.20 -28.60 2.04
C ASN A 239 9.72 -28.57 1.99
N TYR A 240 10.32 -27.77 2.85
CA TYR A 240 11.76 -27.65 2.99
C TYR A 240 12.23 -28.47 4.21
N SER A 241 13.16 -29.39 3.98
CA SER A 241 13.73 -30.24 5.03
C SER A 241 14.77 -29.53 5.89
N ARG A 242 15.20 -28.33 5.49
CA ARG A 242 16.21 -27.51 6.20
C ARG A 242 16.12 -26.05 5.75
N THR A 243 16.60 -25.15 6.62
CA THR A 243 16.71 -23.73 6.30
C THR A 243 17.75 -23.50 5.20
N GLY A 244 17.40 -22.77 4.18
CA GLY A 244 18.28 -22.39 3.08
C GLY A 244 17.62 -21.31 2.21
N ILE A 245 18.41 -20.68 1.36
CA ILE A 245 17.92 -19.86 0.25
C ILE A 245 17.87 -20.78 -0.98
N PHE A 246 16.70 -20.88 -1.61
CA PHE A 246 16.46 -21.71 -2.79
C PHE A 246 15.93 -20.87 -3.93
#